data_4cf20505b5ab317ca5af197af736db7c
#
_entry.id   4cf20505b5ab317ca5af197af736db7c
#
_cell.length_a   1.000
_cell.length_b   1.000
_cell.length_c   1.000
_cell.angle_alpha   90.00
_cell.angle_beta   90.00
_cell.angle_gamma   90.00
#
_symmetry.space_group_name_H-M   'P 1'
#
loop_
_entity.id
_entity.type
_entity.pdbx_description
1 polymer ?
#
loop_
_entity_poly.entity_id
_entity_poly.type
_entity_poly.pdbx_seq_one_letter_code
_entity_poly.pdbx_strand_id
1 'polypeptide(L)'
;MASQGLSFEVFVVDNASADGTVEMIKNDFPQVNLIANKENFGFAKANNQALKLTQGDFVLLLNPDMLVDEHSLSNALVWLRANPQAWVTGFKLLDQNGQVIKQVRRFPKLLDQLAIVLKIPHFAPNVLNNYIIENYNYAQASAVDSIRGSFFFIRRAAIEKLGGLDEQFFVWFEEVDYCKRVYQAGGEVWYSPAA
;
A
#
# COMPACT_ATOMS: atom_id res chain seq x y z
N MET A 1 -6.69 11.63 -16.36
CA MET A 1 -7.06 11.41 -14.94
C MET A 1 -7.70 12.69 -14.44
N ALA A 2 -9.01 12.71 -14.37
CA ALA A 2 -9.76 13.89 -13.91
C ALA A 2 -10.25 13.65 -12.48
N SER A 3 -9.36 13.75 -11.51
CA SER A 3 -9.79 13.98 -10.12
C SER A 3 -10.12 15.47 -10.00
N GLN A 4 -11.35 15.82 -10.38
CA GLN A 4 -11.81 17.22 -10.37
C GLN A 4 -11.63 17.81 -8.96
N GLY A 5 -10.77 18.83 -8.85
CA GLY A 5 -10.57 19.61 -7.62
C GLY A 5 -9.53 19.06 -6.64
N LEU A 6 -8.78 18.01 -6.96
CA LEU A 6 -7.67 17.54 -6.14
C LEU A 6 -6.33 18.08 -6.66
N SER A 7 -5.53 18.65 -5.76
CA SER A 7 -4.12 18.92 -6.02
C SER A 7 -3.31 17.67 -5.67
N PHE A 8 -2.56 17.13 -6.63
CA PHE A 8 -1.70 15.96 -6.41
C PHE A 8 -0.44 16.05 -7.27
N GLU A 9 0.59 15.41 -6.81
CA GLU A 9 1.84 15.16 -7.53
C GLU A 9 1.97 13.65 -7.79
N VAL A 10 2.52 13.28 -8.94
CA VAL A 10 2.74 11.88 -9.31
C VAL A 10 4.23 11.63 -9.46
N PHE A 11 4.71 10.62 -8.78
CA PHE A 11 6.04 10.06 -8.95
C PHE A 11 5.93 8.64 -9.50
N VAL A 12 6.69 8.35 -10.54
CA VAL A 12 6.90 6.99 -11.03
C VAL A 12 8.35 6.63 -10.81
N VAL A 13 8.59 5.52 -10.12
CA VAL A 13 9.93 4.98 -9.93
C VAL A 13 10.06 3.73 -10.79
N ASP A 14 10.83 3.83 -11.84
CA ASP A 14 11.15 2.71 -12.72
C ASP A 14 12.39 1.98 -12.20
N ASN A 15 12.25 0.69 -11.93
CA ASN A 15 13.31 -0.16 -11.38
C ASN A 15 14.10 -0.90 -12.48
N ALA A 16 14.58 -0.16 -13.48
CA ALA A 16 15.36 -0.65 -14.62
C ALA A 16 14.54 -1.54 -15.58
N SER A 17 13.34 -1.11 -15.96
CA SER A 17 12.56 -1.77 -17.00
C SER A 17 13.27 -1.70 -18.36
N ALA A 18 13.19 -2.79 -19.12
CA ALA A 18 13.82 -2.91 -20.45
C ALA A 18 12.80 -2.93 -21.61
N ASP A 19 11.54 -2.56 -21.33
CA ASP A 19 10.39 -2.71 -22.23
C ASP A 19 9.89 -1.38 -22.84
N GLY A 20 10.68 -0.28 -22.72
CA GLY A 20 10.30 1.03 -23.20
C GLY A 20 9.42 1.85 -22.25
N THR A 21 9.19 1.39 -21.01
CA THR A 21 8.38 2.09 -20.01
C THR A 21 8.90 3.52 -19.76
N VAL A 22 10.22 3.71 -19.62
CA VAL A 22 10.84 5.01 -19.33
C VAL A 22 10.57 6.00 -20.47
N GLU A 23 10.74 5.58 -21.72
CA GLU A 23 10.50 6.41 -22.92
C GLU A 23 9.02 6.76 -23.04
N MET A 24 8.13 5.80 -22.82
CA MET A 24 6.68 6.01 -22.84
C MET A 24 6.26 7.06 -21.81
N ILE A 25 6.74 6.96 -20.56
CA ILE A 25 6.41 7.93 -19.51
C ILE A 25 6.90 9.33 -19.88
N LYS A 26 8.14 9.46 -20.38
CA LYS A 26 8.68 10.77 -20.78
C LYS A 26 7.90 11.43 -21.91
N ASN A 27 7.45 10.63 -22.88
CA ASN A 27 6.76 11.14 -24.06
C ASN A 27 5.28 11.43 -23.81
N ASP A 28 4.59 10.51 -23.15
CA ASP A 28 3.14 10.54 -23.04
C ASP A 28 2.66 11.20 -21.73
N PHE A 29 3.52 11.24 -20.69
CA PHE A 29 3.21 11.79 -19.37
C PHE A 29 4.29 12.74 -18.83
N PRO A 30 4.65 13.81 -19.56
CA PRO A 30 5.75 14.72 -19.19
C PRO A 30 5.54 15.45 -17.86
N GLN A 31 4.30 15.46 -17.33
CA GLN A 31 3.95 16.05 -16.04
C GLN A 31 4.27 15.13 -14.85
N VAL A 32 4.64 13.87 -15.07
CA VAL A 32 4.98 12.90 -14.02
C VAL A 32 6.44 13.07 -13.61
N ASN A 33 6.71 13.02 -12.32
CA ASN A 33 8.08 13.00 -11.81
C ASN A 33 8.66 11.58 -11.95
N LEU A 34 9.49 11.36 -12.96
CA LEU A 34 10.08 10.07 -13.24
C LEU A 34 11.45 9.92 -12.55
N ILE A 35 11.62 8.84 -11.81
CA ILE A 35 12.91 8.37 -11.27
C ILE A 35 13.25 7.06 -12.00
N ALA A 36 14.19 7.09 -12.95
CA ALA A 36 14.62 5.92 -13.68
C ALA A 36 15.90 5.35 -13.06
N ASN A 37 15.79 4.22 -12.40
CA ASN A 37 16.91 3.50 -11.80
C ASN A 37 17.69 2.70 -12.85
N LYS A 38 18.98 2.50 -12.64
CA LYS A 38 19.83 1.68 -13.50
C LYS A 38 19.80 0.19 -13.16
N GLU A 39 19.27 -0.14 -11.98
CA GLU A 39 19.15 -1.50 -11.45
C GLU A 39 17.88 -1.62 -10.60
N ASN A 40 17.41 -2.83 -10.38
CA ASN A 40 16.26 -3.10 -9.53
C ASN A 40 16.65 -3.04 -8.05
N PHE A 41 16.26 -1.98 -7.36
CA PHE A 41 16.51 -1.78 -5.93
C PHE A 41 15.47 -2.46 -5.00
N GLY A 42 14.48 -3.14 -5.56
CA GLY A 42 13.35 -3.68 -4.81
C GLY A 42 12.28 -2.64 -4.49
N PHE A 43 11.19 -3.08 -3.85
CA PHE A 43 10.01 -2.25 -3.63
C PHE A 43 10.25 -1.14 -2.59
N ALA A 44 10.80 -1.49 -1.43
CA ALA A 44 10.99 -0.54 -0.34
C ALA A 44 11.91 0.63 -0.73
N LYS A 45 13.10 0.32 -1.26
CA LYS A 45 14.09 1.33 -1.63
C LYS A 45 13.61 2.21 -2.79
N ALA A 46 12.93 1.61 -3.79
CA ALA A 46 12.37 2.38 -4.90
C ALA A 46 11.30 3.37 -4.41
N ASN A 47 10.34 2.92 -3.60
CA ASN A 47 9.33 3.81 -3.05
C ASN A 47 9.92 4.90 -2.16
N ASN A 48 10.95 4.60 -1.38
CA ASN A 48 11.62 5.59 -0.53
C ASN A 48 12.30 6.72 -1.31
N GLN A 49 12.74 6.48 -2.55
CA GLN A 49 13.29 7.54 -3.40
C GLN A 49 12.24 8.61 -3.68
N ALA A 50 11.03 8.19 -4.08
CA ALA A 50 9.92 9.11 -4.32
C ALA A 50 9.41 9.71 -3.00
N LEU A 51 9.28 8.91 -1.94
CA LEU A 51 8.75 9.32 -0.65
C LEU A 51 9.52 10.51 -0.05
N LYS A 52 10.83 10.57 -0.26
CA LYS A 52 11.72 11.68 0.17
C LYS A 52 11.44 12.99 -0.57
N LEU A 53 10.84 12.93 -1.75
CA LEU A 53 10.56 14.09 -2.61
C LEU A 53 9.11 14.57 -2.50
N THR A 54 8.21 13.71 -2.02
CA THR A 54 6.78 14.04 -1.88
C THR A 54 6.53 15.10 -0.83
N GLN A 55 5.53 15.99 -1.07
CA GLN A 55 5.17 17.10 -0.19
C GLN A 55 3.72 17.02 0.30
N GLY A 56 2.88 16.17 -0.30
CA GLY A 56 1.46 16.05 0.03
C GLY A 56 1.20 15.62 1.49
N ASP A 57 0.06 16.03 2.05
CA ASP A 57 -0.41 15.64 3.40
C ASP A 57 -0.63 14.12 3.53
N PHE A 58 -0.91 13.48 2.42
CA PHE A 58 -1.08 12.04 2.29
C PHE A 58 -0.24 11.53 1.11
N VAL A 59 0.40 10.41 1.28
CA VAL A 59 1.13 9.70 0.22
C VAL A 59 0.44 8.38 -0.06
N LEU A 60 0.15 8.12 -1.33
CA LEU A 60 -0.37 6.84 -1.79
C LEU A 60 0.76 6.06 -2.47
N LEU A 61 1.12 4.91 -1.90
CA LEU A 61 1.88 3.90 -2.62
C LEU A 61 0.88 3.09 -3.45
N LEU A 62 1.06 3.12 -4.78
CA LEU A 62 0.14 2.53 -5.73
C LEU A 62 0.90 1.60 -6.67
N ASN A 63 0.52 0.34 -6.71
CA ASN A 63 1.07 -0.59 -7.68
C ASN A 63 0.61 -0.25 -9.10
N PRO A 64 1.46 -0.46 -10.14
CA PRO A 64 1.15 -0.06 -11.51
C PRO A 64 0.05 -0.93 -12.17
N ASP A 65 -0.31 -2.06 -11.58
CA ASP A 65 -1.37 -2.97 -12.03
C ASP A 65 -2.76 -2.64 -11.45
N MET A 66 -2.88 -1.54 -10.69
CA MET A 66 -4.13 -1.10 -10.08
C MET A 66 -4.88 -0.13 -10.99
N LEU A 67 -6.20 -0.31 -11.11
CA LEU A 67 -7.10 0.66 -11.69
C LEU A 67 -7.77 1.49 -10.59
N VAL A 68 -7.81 2.79 -10.78
CA VAL A 68 -8.38 3.75 -9.82
C VAL A 68 -9.58 4.41 -10.47
N ASP A 69 -10.76 4.26 -9.84
CA ASP A 69 -11.99 4.90 -10.32
C ASP A 69 -11.94 6.43 -10.15
N GLU A 70 -12.78 7.13 -10.90
CA GLU A 70 -12.84 8.59 -10.94
C GLU A 70 -13.00 9.22 -9.55
N HIS A 71 -13.76 8.59 -8.64
CA HIS A 71 -14.06 9.12 -7.31
C HIS A 71 -13.23 8.48 -6.18
N SER A 72 -12.44 7.44 -6.46
CA SER A 72 -11.71 6.70 -5.42
C SER A 72 -10.78 7.59 -4.60
N LEU A 73 -9.98 8.44 -5.26
CA LEU A 73 -9.05 9.32 -4.54
C LEU A 73 -9.77 10.40 -3.73
N SER A 74 -10.84 10.99 -4.27
CA SER A 74 -11.62 12.01 -3.55
C SER A 74 -12.31 11.44 -2.32
N ASN A 75 -12.94 10.28 -2.45
CA ASN A 75 -13.59 9.58 -1.34
C ASN A 75 -12.58 9.15 -0.27
N ALA A 76 -11.42 8.62 -0.69
CA ALA A 76 -10.33 8.28 0.22
C ALA A 76 -9.87 9.49 1.04
N LEU A 77 -9.65 10.65 0.40
CA LEU A 77 -9.22 11.87 1.09
C LEU A 77 -10.27 12.43 2.05
N VAL A 78 -11.56 12.38 1.68
CA VAL A 78 -12.66 12.76 2.60
C VAL A 78 -12.60 11.88 3.85
N TRP A 79 -12.49 10.57 3.67
CA TRP A 79 -12.41 9.64 4.79
C TRP A 79 -11.15 9.86 5.65
N LEU A 80 -9.98 10.02 5.02
CA LEU A 80 -8.70 10.23 5.72
C LEU A 80 -8.70 11.53 6.55
N ARG A 81 -9.32 12.59 6.04
CA ARG A 81 -9.45 13.87 6.78
C ARG A 81 -10.38 13.75 7.98
N ALA A 82 -11.43 12.95 7.87
CA ALA A 82 -12.36 12.68 8.97
C ALA A 82 -11.81 11.74 10.04
N ASN A 83 -10.71 10.99 9.75
CA ASN A 83 -10.13 9.97 10.64
C ASN A 83 -8.64 10.26 10.91
N PRO A 84 -8.31 11.29 11.73
CA PRO A 84 -6.93 11.70 11.96
C PRO A 84 -6.06 10.66 12.68
N GLN A 85 -6.66 9.71 13.40
CA GLN A 85 -5.99 8.58 14.07
C GLN A 85 -5.43 7.56 13.07
N ALA A 86 -5.99 7.48 11.87
CA ALA A 86 -5.53 6.59 10.81
C ALA A 86 -4.24 7.14 10.18
N TRP A 87 -3.10 6.57 10.56
CA TRP A 87 -1.80 6.92 10.00
C TRP A 87 -1.51 6.18 8.71
N VAL A 88 -2.01 4.95 8.62
CA VAL A 88 -1.99 4.13 7.41
C VAL A 88 -3.40 3.65 7.13
N THR A 89 -3.81 3.68 5.85
CA THR A 89 -5.13 3.22 5.44
C THR A 89 -5.06 2.46 4.12
N GLY A 90 -5.66 1.27 4.10
CA GLY A 90 -6.02 0.56 2.87
C GLY A 90 -7.50 0.70 2.57
N PHE A 91 -7.82 0.94 1.31
CA PHE A 91 -9.21 1.04 0.87
C PHE A 91 -9.65 -0.24 0.17
N LYS A 92 -10.96 -0.40 0.00
CA LYS A 92 -11.55 -1.56 -0.66
C LYS A 92 -10.95 -1.77 -2.05
N LEU A 93 -10.48 -2.98 -2.30
CA LEU A 93 -9.98 -3.42 -3.60
C LEU A 93 -10.92 -4.48 -4.16
N LEU A 94 -11.14 -4.42 -5.46
CA LEU A 94 -11.93 -5.41 -6.19
C LEU A 94 -11.04 -6.18 -7.18
N ASP A 95 -11.33 -7.45 -7.37
CA ASP A 95 -10.74 -8.23 -8.44
C ASP A 95 -11.43 -7.96 -9.79
N GLN A 96 -10.98 -8.61 -10.85
CA GLN A 96 -11.54 -8.48 -12.20
C GLN A 96 -13.02 -8.92 -12.30
N ASN A 97 -13.53 -9.67 -11.33
CA ASN A 97 -14.92 -10.13 -11.25
C ASN A 97 -15.78 -9.23 -10.34
N GLY A 98 -15.20 -8.12 -9.81
CA GLY A 98 -15.87 -7.22 -8.88
C GLY A 98 -15.98 -7.77 -7.45
N GLN A 99 -15.25 -8.84 -7.11
CA GLN A 99 -15.23 -9.38 -5.76
C GLN A 99 -14.18 -8.68 -4.88
N VAL A 100 -14.51 -8.51 -3.60
CA VAL A 100 -13.61 -7.85 -2.66
C VAL A 100 -12.36 -8.69 -2.41
N ILE A 101 -11.21 -8.09 -2.66
CA ILE A 101 -9.91 -8.71 -2.38
C ILE A 101 -9.67 -8.72 -0.87
N LYS A 102 -9.41 -9.90 -0.30
CA LYS A 102 -9.03 -10.07 1.10
C LYS A 102 -7.63 -9.53 1.34
N GLN A 103 -7.53 -8.30 1.83
CA GLN A 103 -6.26 -7.58 2.00
C GLN A 103 -5.83 -7.39 3.46
N VAL A 104 -6.76 -7.56 4.41
CA VAL A 104 -6.48 -7.41 5.83
C VAL A 104 -5.78 -8.65 6.38
N ARG A 105 -4.72 -8.45 7.18
CA ARG A 105 -3.93 -9.51 7.80
C ARG A 105 -3.67 -9.18 9.26
N ARG A 106 -3.51 -10.18 10.11
CA ARG A 106 -2.87 -10.02 11.40
C ARG A 106 -1.35 -9.94 11.25
N PHE A 107 -0.66 -9.45 12.27
CA PHE A 107 0.78 -9.56 12.28
C PHE A 107 1.19 -11.05 12.27
N PRO A 108 2.11 -11.43 11.37
CA PRO A 108 2.51 -12.81 11.22
C PRO A 108 3.22 -13.32 12.49
N LYS A 109 2.84 -14.52 12.96
CA LYS A 109 3.58 -15.25 13.98
C LYS A 109 4.58 -16.19 13.31
N LEU A 110 5.60 -16.59 14.06
CA LEU A 110 6.61 -17.55 13.55
C LEU A 110 5.96 -18.83 13.03
N LEU A 111 4.94 -19.33 13.71
CA LEU A 111 4.22 -20.54 13.30
C LEU A 111 3.47 -20.36 11.98
N ASP A 112 2.91 -19.18 11.73
CA ASP A 112 2.22 -18.88 10.46
C ASP A 112 3.23 -18.94 9.30
N GLN A 113 4.42 -18.35 9.50
CA GLN A 113 5.48 -18.35 8.50
C GLN A 113 6.06 -19.76 8.25
N LEU A 114 6.28 -20.53 9.30
CA LEU A 114 6.69 -21.93 9.18
C LEU A 114 5.65 -22.74 8.42
N ALA A 115 4.36 -22.54 8.71
CA ALA A 115 3.28 -23.24 8.01
C ALA A 115 3.28 -22.90 6.50
N ILE A 116 3.53 -21.63 6.14
CA ILE A 116 3.60 -21.19 4.74
C ILE A 116 4.81 -21.84 4.04
N VAL A 117 6.00 -21.75 4.64
CA VAL A 117 7.25 -22.31 4.07
C VAL A 117 7.14 -23.83 3.87
N LEU A 118 6.56 -24.52 4.84
CA LEU A 118 6.34 -25.98 4.79
C LEU A 118 5.14 -26.38 3.93
N LYS A 119 4.45 -25.42 3.27
CA LYS A 119 3.25 -25.65 2.45
C LYS A 119 2.13 -26.41 3.17
N ILE A 120 2.07 -26.29 4.51
CA ILE A 120 1.05 -26.94 5.35
C ILE A 120 -0.40 -26.56 4.92
N PRO A 121 -0.73 -25.32 4.48
CA PRO A 121 -2.07 -24.97 4.01
C PRO A 121 -2.58 -25.85 2.86
N HIS A 122 -1.71 -26.51 2.12
CA HIS A 122 -2.08 -27.47 1.08
C HIS A 122 -2.79 -28.71 1.64
N PHE A 123 -2.42 -29.13 2.86
CA PHE A 123 -2.94 -30.31 3.56
C PHE A 123 -3.92 -29.93 4.68
N ALA A 124 -3.78 -28.73 5.26
CA ALA A 124 -4.61 -28.17 6.31
C ALA A 124 -5.00 -26.72 5.99
N PRO A 125 -6.00 -26.48 5.12
CA PRO A 125 -6.35 -25.14 4.60
C PRO A 125 -6.62 -24.12 5.68
N ASN A 126 -7.15 -24.55 6.82
CA ASN A 126 -7.58 -23.66 7.91
C ASN A 126 -6.45 -23.18 8.83
N VAL A 127 -5.22 -23.66 8.65
CA VAL A 127 -4.09 -23.34 9.54
C VAL A 127 -3.77 -21.84 9.57
N LEU A 128 -4.06 -21.13 8.48
CA LEU A 128 -3.81 -19.68 8.35
C LEU A 128 -5.06 -18.80 8.56
N ASN A 129 -6.23 -19.36 8.90
CA ASN A 129 -7.48 -18.59 9.02
C ASN A 129 -7.36 -17.43 10.02
N ASN A 130 -6.60 -17.60 11.10
CA ASN A 130 -6.35 -16.55 12.08
C ASN A 130 -5.44 -15.45 11.51
N TYR A 131 -4.45 -15.79 10.70
CA TYR A 131 -3.54 -14.84 10.07
C TYR A 131 -4.25 -14.03 8.97
N ILE A 132 -5.04 -14.70 8.11
CA ILE A 132 -5.73 -14.10 6.96
C ILE A 132 -7.02 -13.38 7.38
N ILE A 133 -7.56 -13.64 8.59
CA ILE A 133 -8.86 -13.14 9.06
C ILE A 133 -9.97 -13.50 8.06
N GLU A 134 -10.21 -14.81 7.88
CA GLU A 134 -11.12 -15.35 6.84
C GLU A 134 -12.50 -14.67 6.83
N ASN A 135 -13.07 -14.35 8.00
CA ASN A 135 -14.40 -13.77 8.16
C ASN A 135 -14.36 -12.25 8.47
N TYR A 136 -13.36 -11.53 7.96
CA TYR A 136 -13.31 -10.09 8.14
C TYR A 136 -14.47 -9.38 7.43
N ASN A 137 -15.11 -8.43 8.11
CA ASN A 137 -16.22 -7.66 7.53
C ASN A 137 -15.70 -6.49 6.68
N TYR A 138 -15.53 -6.72 5.40
CA TYR A 138 -15.11 -5.72 4.43
C TYR A 138 -16.15 -4.63 4.10
N ALA A 139 -17.36 -4.70 4.67
CA ALA A 139 -18.38 -3.66 4.51
C ALA A 139 -18.24 -2.49 5.49
N GLN A 140 -17.37 -2.61 6.50
CA GLN A 140 -17.18 -1.61 7.55
C GLN A 140 -15.72 -1.21 7.70
N ALA A 141 -15.50 0.08 8.01
CA ALA A 141 -14.17 0.55 8.36
C ALA A 141 -13.79 0.10 9.77
N SER A 142 -12.57 -0.37 9.95
CA SER A 142 -12.05 -0.74 11.27
C SER A 142 -10.52 -0.66 11.33
N ALA A 143 -10.00 -0.52 12.55
CA ALA A 143 -8.57 -0.69 12.80
C ALA A 143 -8.16 -2.15 12.58
N VAL A 144 -6.99 -2.34 11.98
CA VAL A 144 -6.46 -3.65 11.58
C VAL A 144 -4.96 -3.71 11.80
N ASP A 145 -4.39 -4.91 11.97
CA ASP A 145 -2.95 -5.04 12.19
C ASP A 145 -2.13 -4.61 10.96
N SER A 146 -2.52 -5.10 9.78
CA SER A 146 -1.84 -4.77 8.53
C SER A 146 -2.78 -4.89 7.33
N ILE A 147 -2.42 -4.20 6.27
CA ILE A 147 -3.10 -4.17 4.97
C ILE A 147 -2.10 -4.41 3.85
N ARG A 148 -2.61 -4.75 2.67
CA ARG A 148 -1.81 -4.98 1.48
C ARG A 148 -1.19 -3.69 0.95
N GLY A 149 0.07 -3.74 0.49
CA GLY A 149 0.83 -2.59 0.00
C GLY A 149 0.43 -2.05 -1.38
N SER A 150 -0.53 -2.68 -2.10
CA SER A 150 -0.86 -2.31 -3.48
C SER A 150 -1.67 -1.02 -3.63
N PHE A 151 -2.38 -0.58 -2.58
CA PHE A 151 -3.10 0.69 -2.48
C PHE A 151 -3.00 1.18 -1.03
N PHE A 152 -1.88 1.82 -0.70
CA PHE A 152 -1.43 2.01 0.66
C PHE A 152 -1.24 3.51 0.96
N PHE A 153 -2.24 4.12 1.59
CA PHE A 153 -2.14 5.51 2.02
C PHE A 153 -1.34 5.65 3.31
N ILE A 154 -0.46 6.62 3.33
CA ILE A 154 0.34 7.01 4.51
C ILE A 154 0.10 8.49 4.78
N ARG A 155 -0.25 8.83 6.00
CA ARG A 155 -0.33 10.23 6.45
C ARG A 155 1.07 10.82 6.61
N ARG A 156 1.28 12.06 6.18
CA ARG A 156 2.57 12.77 6.29
C ARG A 156 3.18 12.70 7.69
N ALA A 157 2.38 12.91 8.73
CA ALA A 157 2.85 12.82 10.11
C ALA A 157 3.45 11.45 10.48
N ALA A 158 2.96 10.36 9.87
CA ALA A 158 3.56 9.03 10.06
C ALA A 158 4.94 8.96 9.39
N ILE A 159 5.08 9.50 8.17
CA ILE A 159 6.35 9.53 7.45
C ILE A 159 7.38 10.38 8.21
N GLU A 160 6.97 11.54 8.72
CA GLU A 160 7.86 12.43 9.50
C GLU A 160 8.35 11.77 10.79
N LYS A 161 7.49 10.97 11.44
CA LYS A 161 7.84 10.30 12.70
C LYS A 161 8.61 9.00 12.52
N LEU A 162 8.29 8.20 11.47
CA LEU A 162 8.79 6.84 11.30
C LEU A 162 9.82 6.71 10.18
N GLY A 163 9.90 7.70 9.30
CA GLY A 163 10.64 7.58 8.05
C GLY A 163 9.88 6.76 7.00
N GLY A 164 10.61 6.28 6.02
CA GLY A 164 10.09 5.43 4.94
C GLY A 164 9.96 3.95 5.30
N LEU A 165 9.81 3.13 4.27
CA LEU A 165 9.84 1.67 4.37
C LEU A 165 11.24 1.19 4.74
N ASP A 166 11.36 0.04 5.42
CA ASP A 166 12.65 -0.57 5.72
C ASP A 166 13.27 -1.18 4.46
N GLU A 167 14.41 -0.64 4.03
CA GLU A 167 15.11 -1.04 2.81
C GLU A 167 15.81 -2.41 2.91
N GLN A 168 15.82 -3.05 4.08
CA GLN A 168 16.27 -4.44 4.23
C GLN A 168 15.30 -5.42 3.57
N PHE A 169 14.03 -5.04 3.39
CA PHE A 169 13.07 -5.80 2.62
C PHE A 169 13.21 -5.47 1.13
N PHE A 170 13.60 -6.45 0.33
CA PHE A 170 13.67 -6.28 -1.13
C PHE A 170 12.28 -6.25 -1.74
N VAL A 171 11.42 -7.19 -1.35
CA VAL A 171 10.02 -7.30 -1.71
C VAL A 171 9.30 -8.15 -0.66
N TRP A 172 8.06 -7.78 -0.33
CA TRP A 172 7.19 -8.34 0.70
C TRP A 172 7.64 -8.08 2.14
N PHE A 173 6.66 -7.91 3.02
CA PHE A 173 6.76 -7.58 4.44
C PHE A 173 7.16 -6.14 4.77
N GLU A 174 7.60 -5.32 3.83
CA GLU A 174 7.89 -3.90 4.06
C GLU A 174 6.66 -3.13 4.55
N GLU A 175 5.47 -3.45 4.00
CA GLU A 175 4.21 -2.85 4.43
C GLU A 175 3.78 -3.37 5.82
N VAL A 176 4.03 -4.65 6.10
CA VAL A 176 3.73 -5.27 7.42
C VAL A 176 4.63 -4.67 8.50
N ASP A 177 5.93 -4.50 8.22
CA ASP A 177 6.87 -3.82 9.11
C ASP A 177 6.41 -2.38 9.36
N TYR A 178 6.06 -1.65 8.29
CA TYR A 178 5.61 -0.27 8.42
C TYR A 178 4.36 -0.17 9.31
N CYS A 179 3.36 -1.03 9.09
CA CYS A 179 2.18 -1.12 9.95
C CYS A 179 2.55 -1.40 11.42
N LYS A 180 3.50 -2.29 11.68
CA LYS A 180 3.96 -2.60 13.02
C LYS A 180 4.63 -1.40 13.69
N ARG A 181 5.48 -0.65 12.95
CA ARG A 181 6.10 0.59 13.45
C ARG A 181 5.06 1.67 13.74
N VAL A 182 4.00 1.77 12.93
CA VAL A 182 2.87 2.67 13.19
C VAL A 182 2.25 2.38 14.57
N TYR A 183 1.92 1.12 14.86
CA TYR A 183 1.39 0.73 16.16
C TYR A 183 2.33 1.02 17.32
N GLN A 184 3.62 0.70 17.16
CA GLN A 184 4.65 0.95 18.20
C GLN A 184 4.80 2.44 18.51
N ALA A 185 4.51 3.31 17.54
CA ALA A 185 4.56 4.76 17.67
C ALA A 185 3.24 5.39 18.17
N GLY A 186 2.21 4.57 18.45
CA GLY A 186 0.91 5.01 18.95
C GLY A 186 -0.07 5.47 17.85
N GLY A 187 0.22 5.19 16.57
CA GLY A 187 -0.71 5.40 15.46
C GLY A 187 -1.58 4.17 15.21
N GLU A 188 -2.50 4.29 14.27
CA GLU A 188 -3.41 3.21 13.89
C GLU A 188 -3.33 2.90 12.39
N VAL A 189 -3.51 1.63 12.05
CA VAL A 189 -3.69 1.15 10.68
C VAL A 189 -5.16 0.83 10.46
N TRP A 190 -5.74 1.32 9.37
CA TRP A 190 -7.17 1.16 9.10
C TRP A 190 -7.42 0.51 7.74
N TYR A 191 -8.50 -0.25 7.69
CA TYR A 191 -9.20 -0.58 6.46
C TYR A 191 -10.46 0.26 6.35
N SER A 192 -10.79 0.75 5.14
CA SER A 192 -12.04 1.46 4.86
C SER A 192 -12.66 1.02 3.52
N PRO A 193 -13.98 0.82 3.45
CA PRO A 193 -14.69 0.56 2.18
C PRO A 193 -15.01 1.84 1.38
N ALA A 194 -14.58 3.03 1.84
CA ALA A 194 -15.07 4.32 1.37
C ALA A 194 -14.49 4.80 0.02
N ALA A 195 -13.56 4.08 -0.63
CA ALA A 195 -12.96 4.47 -1.91
C ALA A 195 -13.26 3.47 -3.01
#